data_bb7e53ed1095aaa710789eef2556cffa
#
_entry.id   bb7e53ed1095aaa710789eef2556cffa
#
_cell.length_a   1.000
_cell.length_b   1.000
_cell.length_c   1.000
_cell.angle_alpha   90.00
_cell.angle_beta   90.00
_cell.angle_gamma   90.00
#
_symmetry.space_group_name_H-M   'P 1'
#
loop_
_entity.id
_entity.type
_entity.pdbx_description
1 polymer ?
#
loop_
_entity_poly.entity_id
_entity_poly.type
_entity_poly.pdbx_seq_one_letter_code
_entity_poly.pdbx_strand_id
1 'polypeptide(L)'
;MGQNRSRHAAPMRRGILRWNRGDLAILVCGFLAFLSFTFGAPLFQPSALSHPTALGRPAPLPAARTAPAAPAPSDGGAAAGAAGPAQPAEAQTPGSSEAAGPEVPAAAPPIHIRYPSAAFDVAIHPLDLDAEAQSSRTIEPPATKDGYWLTPFGVPGKGSGNTTYVIGHSWEGADAPFNHLSSAAAVGDHIEVETAAGTISYRVDSITTYLKSGLKDSAVWDMVPNRLVLISCYTEDPWGKNVVVTAYPADPQ
;
A
#
# COMPACT_ATOMS: atom_id res chain seq x y z
N MET A 1 66.42 -1.81 32.93
CA MET A 1 66.39 -1.04 31.66
C MET A 1 64.92 -1.04 31.21
N GLY A 2 64.20 0.02 31.57
CA GLY A 2 62.79 0.19 31.22
C GLY A 2 62.67 1.31 30.20
N GLN A 3 62.13 1.04 29.01
CA GLN A 3 61.84 2.05 28.01
C GLN A 3 60.41 2.58 28.17
N ASN A 4 60.39 3.86 28.56
CA ASN A 4 59.17 4.67 28.67
C ASN A 4 58.73 5.14 27.29
N ARG A 5 57.61 4.62 26.76
CA ARG A 5 57.03 5.09 25.48
C ARG A 5 56.00 6.19 25.78
N SER A 6 56.45 7.42 25.55
CA SER A 6 55.56 8.60 25.59
C SER A 6 54.52 8.53 24.46
N ARG A 7 53.24 8.56 24.81
CA ARG A 7 52.11 8.70 23.88
C ARG A 7 51.95 10.17 23.52
N HIS A 8 52.30 10.53 22.31
CA HIS A 8 51.99 11.85 21.74
C HIS A 8 50.49 11.94 21.47
N ALA A 9 49.78 12.78 22.20
CA ALA A 9 48.42 13.17 21.92
C ALA A 9 48.44 14.16 20.70
N ALA A 10 47.70 13.82 19.66
CA ALA A 10 47.51 14.69 18.51
C ALA A 10 46.58 15.88 18.87
N PRO A 11 46.90 17.10 18.46
CA PRO A 11 46.07 18.26 18.74
C PRO A 11 44.79 18.23 17.91
N MET A 12 43.65 18.33 18.58
CA MET A 12 42.31 18.50 18.01
C MET A 12 42.29 19.85 17.24
N ARG A 13 42.27 19.78 15.91
CA ARG A 13 42.06 20.95 15.07
C ARG A 13 40.59 21.39 15.20
N ARG A 14 40.33 22.49 15.93
CA ARG A 14 39.07 23.21 15.89
C ARG A 14 38.93 23.82 14.49
N GLY A 15 38.06 23.25 13.66
CA GLY A 15 37.65 23.82 12.38
C GLY A 15 36.89 25.12 12.62
N ILE A 16 37.53 26.25 12.34
CA ILE A 16 36.86 27.54 12.30
C ILE A 16 36.04 27.55 11.00
N LEU A 17 34.70 27.48 11.15
CA LEU A 17 33.76 27.58 10.04
C LEU A 17 33.94 28.95 9.39
N ARG A 18 34.65 29.03 8.26
CA ARG A 18 34.79 30.24 7.47
C ARG A 18 33.50 30.45 6.67
N TRP A 19 32.63 31.26 7.18
CA TRP A 19 31.44 31.70 6.46
C TRP A 19 31.86 32.56 5.27
N ASN A 20 31.44 32.15 4.08
CA ASN A 20 31.67 32.89 2.85
C ASN A 20 30.62 34.01 2.74
N ARG A 21 30.99 35.13 2.12
CA ARG A 21 30.04 36.25 1.92
C ARG A 21 28.74 35.86 1.20
N GLY A 22 28.78 34.77 0.39
CA GLY A 22 27.63 34.20 -0.25
C GLY A 22 26.65 33.54 0.73
N ASP A 23 27.14 32.82 1.74
CA ASP A 23 26.32 32.17 2.75
C ASP A 23 25.57 33.16 3.62
N LEU A 24 26.21 34.29 3.93
CA LEU A 24 25.57 35.39 4.69
C LEU A 24 24.47 36.07 3.86
N ALA A 25 24.67 36.23 2.55
CA ALA A 25 23.67 36.83 1.66
C ALA A 25 22.42 35.95 1.56
N ILE A 26 22.58 34.63 1.47
CA ILE A 26 21.46 33.66 1.41
C ILE A 26 20.66 33.68 2.70
N LEU A 27 21.34 33.73 3.87
CA LEU A 27 20.66 33.81 5.17
C LEU A 27 19.89 35.10 5.35
N VAL A 28 20.46 36.24 4.91
CA VAL A 28 19.78 37.54 4.99
C VAL A 28 18.57 37.60 4.06
N CYS A 29 18.67 37.09 2.83
CA CYS A 29 17.55 37.03 1.91
C CYS A 29 16.44 36.08 2.42
N GLY A 30 16.80 34.94 3.00
CA GLY A 30 15.83 34.01 3.60
C GLY A 30 15.10 34.63 4.79
N PHE A 31 15.80 35.37 5.65
CA PHE A 31 15.21 36.04 6.80
C PHE A 31 14.27 37.20 6.41
N LEU A 32 14.62 37.97 5.38
CA LEU A 32 13.77 39.04 4.86
C LEU A 32 12.51 38.47 4.18
N ALA A 33 12.61 37.36 3.45
CA ALA A 33 11.46 36.68 2.87
C ALA A 33 10.51 36.14 3.95
N PHE A 34 11.06 35.58 5.04
CA PHE A 34 10.27 35.07 6.16
C PHE A 34 9.52 36.20 6.90
N LEU A 35 10.19 37.36 7.11
CA LEU A 35 9.53 38.52 7.72
C LEU A 35 8.41 39.10 6.86
N SER A 36 8.54 39.06 5.52
CA SER A 36 7.49 39.53 4.61
C SER A 36 6.27 38.62 4.65
N PHE A 37 6.45 37.32 4.93
CA PHE A 37 5.35 36.36 5.01
C PHE A 37 4.60 36.43 6.36
N THR A 38 5.29 36.78 7.44
CA THR A 38 4.71 36.80 8.78
C THR A 38 4.03 38.15 9.14
N PHE A 39 4.43 39.27 8.50
CA PHE A 39 3.88 40.60 8.79
C PHE A 39 3.09 41.22 7.63
N GLY A 40 3.01 40.58 6.46
CA GLY A 40 2.20 41.02 5.33
C GLY A 40 0.74 40.67 5.52
N ALA A 41 -0.05 41.48 6.21
CA ALA A 41 -1.50 41.34 6.24
C ALA A 41 -2.08 41.55 4.82
N PRO A 42 -2.99 40.69 4.33
CA PRO A 42 -3.63 40.91 3.04
C PRO A 42 -4.65 42.04 3.10
N LEU A 43 -4.32 43.17 2.49
CA LEU A 43 -5.24 44.32 2.30
C LEU A 43 -6.14 44.18 1.06
N PHE A 44 -6.44 42.95 0.61
CA PHE A 44 -7.40 42.74 -0.47
C PHE A 44 -8.49 41.76 -0.03
N GLN A 45 -9.58 42.32 0.52
CA GLN A 45 -10.87 41.63 0.59
C GLN A 45 -11.61 41.90 -0.72
N PRO A 46 -11.97 40.90 -1.54
CA PRO A 46 -12.98 41.06 -2.56
C PRO A 46 -14.36 41.11 -1.89
N SER A 47 -15.09 42.17 -2.12
CA SER A 47 -16.46 42.39 -1.69
C SER A 47 -17.37 41.26 -2.18
N ALA A 48 -18.05 40.61 -1.25
CA ALA A 48 -19.09 39.63 -1.53
C ALA A 48 -20.31 40.36 -2.14
N LEU A 49 -20.58 40.10 -3.40
CA LEU A 49 -21.86 40.44 -4.03
C LEU A 49 -22.91 39.43 -3.57
N SER A 50 -23.84 39.93 -2.77
CA SER A 50 -25.03 39.22 -2.31
C SER A 50 -25.91 38.85 -3.52
N HIS A 51 -26.23 37.56 -3.67
CA HIS A 51 -27.29 37.09 -4.55
C HIS A 51 -28.51 36.69 -3.73
N PRO A 52 -29.73 37.05 -4.18
CA PRO A 52 -30.95 36.84 -3.41
C PRO A 52 -31.40 35.39 -3.42
N THR A 53 -31.91 34.99 -2.28
CA THR A 53 -32.56 33.72 -1.94
C THR A 53 -33.75 33.46 -2.91
N ALA A 54 -33.68 32.34 -3.65
CA ALA A 54 -34.86 31.78 -4.28
C ALA A 54 -35.34 30.56 -3.47
N LEU A 55 -36.50 30.70 -2.85
CA LEU A 55 -37.25 29.63 -2.21
C LEU A 55 -37.69 28.61 -3.27
N GLY A 56 -37.05 27.48 -3.35
CA GLY A 56 -37.42 26.30 -4.12
C GLY A 56 -38.13 25.26 -3.26
N ARG A 57 -39.35 24.99 -3.63
CA ARG A 57 -40.35 24.09 -3.09
C ARG A 57 -39.84 22.63 -3.02
N PRO A 58 -40.10 21.83 -1.96
CA PRO A 58 -39.71 20.43 -1.92
C PRO A 58 -40.55 19.56 -2.85
N ALA A 59 -39.88 18.68 -3.62
CA ALA A 59 -40.52 17.67 -4.47
C ALA A 59 -40.99 16.47 -3.62
N PRO A 60 -42.12 15.84 -3.98
CA PRO A 60 -42.68 14.71 -3.22
C PRO A 60 -41.93 13.41 -3.45
N LEU A 61 -41.79 12.61 -2.38
CA LEU A 61 -41.25 11.27 -2.35
C LEU A 61 -42.12 10.29 -3.18
N PRO A 62 -41.51 9.38 -3.96
CA PRO A 62 -42.27 8.31 -4.58
C PRO A 62 -42.63 7.21 -3.55
N ALA A 63 -43.90 6.78 -3.63
CA ALA A 63 -44.55 5.80 -2.79
C ALA A 63 -43.91 4.41 -2.88
N ALA A 64 -43.82 3.73 -1.74
CA ALA A 64 -43.42 2.34 -1.59
C ALA A 64 -44.36 1.41 -2.38
N ARG A 65 -43.79 0.57 -3.24
CA ARG A 65 -44.49 -0.54 -3.87
C ARG A 65 -44.43 -1.76 -2.96
N THR A 66 -45.61 -2.19 -2.54
CA THR A 66 -45.88 -3.40 -1.81
C THR A 66 -45.50 -4.64 -2.65
N ALA A 67 -44.75 -5.57 -2.08
CA ALA A 67 -44.49 -6.88 -2.66
C ALA A 67 -45.67 -7.82 -2.46
N PRO A 68 -46.01 -8.71 -3.42
CA PRO A 68 -47.02 -9.73 -3.21
C PRO A 68 -46.45 -10.95 -2.49
N ALA A 69 -47.29 -11.52 -1.64
CA ALA A 69 -47.05 -12.65 -0.78
C ALA A 69 -46.87 -13.99 -1.57
N ALA A 70 -46.02 -14.86 -1.04
CA ALA A 70 -45.86 -16.25 -1.45
C ALA A 70 -47.02 -17.12 -0.96
N PRO A 71 -47.44 -18.16 -1.69
CA PRO A 71 -48.36 -19.15 -1.20
C PRO A 71 -47.65 -20.25 -0.41
N ALA A 72 -48.32 -20.74 0.63
CA ALA A 72 -47.91 -21.79 1.54
C ALA A 72 -48.12 -23.21 0.96
N PRO A 73 -47.44 -24.24 1.53
CA PRO A 73 -47.42 -25.59 1.00
C PRO A 73 -48.67 -26.39 1.43
N SER A 74 -49.11 -27.30 0.54
CA SER A 74 -50.14 -28.28 0.80
C SER A 74 -49.56 -29.61 1.24
N ASP A 75 -50.04 -30.11 2.34
CA ASP A 75 -49.88 -31.47 2.86
C ASP A 75 -50.56 -32.52 1.97
N GLY A 76 -49.99 -33.73 1.96
CA GLY A 76 -50.76 -34.86 1.56
C GLY A 76 -50.02 -36.12 1.19
N GLY A 77 -50.06 -37.14 2.01
CA GLY A 77 -50.14 -38.52 1.56
C GLY A 77 -49.03 -39.48 1.94
N ALA A 78 -49.26 -40.19 3.03
CA ALA A 78 -48.57 -41.44 3.37
C ALA A 78 -48.97 -42.61 2.43
N ALA A 79 -48.02 -43.44 2.05
CA ALA A 79 -48.29 -44.86 1.72
C ALA A 79 -47.04 -45.69 1.96
N ALA A 80 -47.24 -46.74 2.74
CA ALA A 80 -46.27 -47.79 3.05
C ALA A 80 -46.15 -48.80 1.89
N GLY A 81 -44.95 -49.43 1.78
CA GLY A 81 -44.93 -50.68 1.05
C GLY A 81 -43.60 -51.14 0.52
N ALA A 82 -43.16 -52.26 1.06
CA ALA A 82 -42.44 -53.33 0.47
C ALA A 82 -40.89 -53.29 0.36
N ALA A 83 -40.35 -54.22 1.12
CA ALA A 83 -38.98 -54.72 1.02
C ALA A 83 -38.70 -55.33 -0.33
N GLY A 84 -37.56 -54.95 -0.94
CA GLY A 84 -36.95 -55.59 -2.11
C GLY A 84 -35.51 -55.99 -1.81
N PRO A 85 -34.94 -56.97 -2.50
CA PRO A 85 -33.78 -57.71 -2.06
C PRO A 85 -32.46 -57.00 -2.26
N ALA A 86 -31.50 -57.41 -1.45
CA ALA A 86 -30.11 -56.91 -1.44
C ALA A 86 -29.44 -57.02 -2.82
N GLN A 87 -28.94 -55.89 -3.30
CA GLN A 87 -27.99 -55.84 -4.40
C GLN A 87 -26.53 -56.00 -3.90
N PRO A 88 -25.65 -56.65 -4.71
CA PRO A 88 -24.26 -56.83 -4.34
C PRO A 88 -23.54 -55.49 -4.28
N ALA A 89 -22.61 -55.38 -3.34
CA ALA A 89 -21.71 -54.24 -3.20
C ALA A 89 -20.89 -54.02 -4.48
N GLU A 90 -21.19 -52.99 -5.23
CA GLU A 90 -20.31 -52.50 -6.29
C GLU A 90 -19.08 -51.91 -5.62
N ALA A 91 -17.91 -52.44 -6.08
CA ALA A 91 -16.61 -51.93 -5.73
C ALA A 91 -16.54 -50.43 -6.07
N GLN A 92 -16.39 -49.57 -5.05
CA GLN A 92 -16.10 -48.17 -5.23
C GLN A 92 -14.75 -48.06 -5.93
N THR A 93 -14.79 -47.69 -7.18
CA THR A 93 -13.62 -47.21 -7.93
C THR A 93 -13.02 -46.08 -7.11
N PRO A 94 -11.68 -46.05 -6.82
CA PRO A 94 -11.07 -44.91 -6.17
C PRO A 94 -11.37 -43.67 -7.03
N GLY A 95 -12.17 -42.76 -6.49
CA GLY A 95 -12.46 -41.51 -7.15
C GLY A 95 -11.15 -40.85 -7.56
N SER A 96 -11.04 -40.55 -8.85
CA SER A 96 -9.99 -39.73 -9.40
C SER A 96 -9.85 -38.52 -8.50
N SER A 97 -8.75 -38.44 -7.77
CA SER A 97 -8.41 -37.23 -7.05
C SER A 97 -8.18 -36.17 -8.14
N GLU A 98 -9.23 -35.39 -8.38
CA GLU A 98 -9.13 -34.18 -9.18
C GLU A 98 -7.98 -33.37 -8.56
N ALA A 99 -6.90 -33.23 -9.34
CA ALA A 99 -5.72 -32.52 -8.90
C ALA A 99 -6.19 -31.12 -8.47
N ALA A 100 -6.26 -30.89 -7.15
CA ALA A 100 -6.51 -29.56 -6.61
C ALA A 100 -5.47 -28.63 -7.23
N GLY A 101 -5.92 -27.61 -7.94
CA GLY A 101 -5.03 -26.58 -8.46
C GLY A 101 -4.12 -26.07 -7.33
N PRO A 102 -2.98 -25.47 -7.64
CA PRO A 102 -2.03 -25.02 -6.63
C PRO A 102 -2.74 -24.15 -5.61
N GLU A 103 -2.82 -24.65 -4.37
CA GLU A 103 -3.50 -23.95 -3.28
C GLU A 103 -2.65 -22.73 -2.88
N VAL A 104 -3.29 -21.56 -2.74
CA VAL A 104 -2.61 -20.34 -2.26
C VAL A 104 -2.01 -20.63 -0.88
N PRO A 105 -0.71 -20.36 -0.65
CA PRO A 105 -0.05 -20.57 0.62
C PRO A 105 -0.73 -19.84 1.77
N ALA A 106 -0.60 -20.35 2.99
CA ALA A 106 -1.07 -19.67 4.20
C ALA A 106 -0.45 -18.29 4.33
N ALA A 107 -1.19 -17.36 4.94
CA ALA A 107 -0.72 -16.00 5.16
C ALA A 107 0.56 -15.97 6.02
N ALA A 108 1.61 -15.34 5.50
CA ALA A 108 2.91 -15.21 6.16
C ALA A 108 3.63 -13.93 5.73
N PRO A 109 4.57 -13.41 6.55
CA PRO A 109 5.36 -12.22 6.20
C PRO A 109 6.07 -12.38 4.85
N PRO A 110 6.06 -11.34 3.99
CA PRO A 110 6.81 -11.34 2.74
C PRO A 110 8.31 -11.24 3.03
N ILE A 111 9.12 -11.99 2.28
CA ILE A 111 10.60 -12.00 2.40
C ILE A 111 11.26 -11.54 1.11
N HIS A 112 10.58 -11.66 -0.02
CA HIS A 112 11.07 -11.24 -1.32
C HIS A 112 9.92 -10.91 -2.27
N ILE A 113 10.11 -9.95 -3.18
CA ILE A 113 9.15 -9.64 -4.26
C ILE A 113 9.89 -9.60 -5.58
N ARG A 114 9.32 -10.32 -6.57
CA ARG A 114 9.73 -10.28 -7.97
C ARG A 114 8.59 -9.74 -8.83
N TYR A 115 8.92 -8.76 -9.65
CA TYR A 115 8.02 -8.18 -10.63
C TYR A 115 8.79 -8.05 -11.96
N PRO A 116 8.89 -9.16 -12.74
CA PRO A 116 9.84 -9.26 -13.85
C PRO A 116 9.63 -8.22 -14.95
N SER A 117 8.38 -7.92 -15.33
CA SER A 117 8.07 -6.94 -16.38
C SER A 117 8.49 -5.51 -16.01
N ALA A 118 8.61 -5.21 -14.72
CA ALA A 118 9.12 -3.95 -14.20
C ALA A 118 10.60 -4.02 -13.78
N ALA A 119 11.32 -5.10 -14.06
CA ALA A 119 12.68 -5.33 -13.57
C ALA A 119 12.83 -5.06 -12.07
N PHE A 120 11.82 -5.44 -11.30
CA PHE A 120 11.77 -5.24 -9.85
C PHE A 120 12.02 -6.59 -9.15
N ASP A 121 13.13 -6.66 -8.41
CA ASP A 121 13.58 -7.86 -7.69
C ASP A 121 14.23 -7.40 -6.39
N VAL A 122 13.53 -7.56 -5.25
CA VAL A 122 13.95 -6.97 -3.97
C VAL A 122 13.71 -7.88 -2.77
N ALA A 123 14.65 -7.88 -1.85
CA ALA A 123 14.43 -8.39 -0.50
C ALA A 123 13.43 -7.50 0.26
N ILE A 124 12.59 -8.13 1.09
CA ILE A 124 11.61 -7.42 1.91
C ILE A 124 11.95 -7.59 3.38
N HIS A 125 12.05 -6.47 4.07
CA HIS A 125 12.31 -6.39 5.51
C HIS A 125 11.07 -5.92 6.26
N PRO A 126 10.85 -6.38 7.50
CA PRO A 126 9.79 -5.82 8.34
C PRO A 126 10.10 -4.38 8.74
N LEU A 127 9.07 -3.54 8.76
CA LEU A 127 9.14 -2.17 9.27
C LEU A 127 8.02 -1.95 10.28
N ASP A 128 8.40 -1.86 11.54
CA ASP A 128 7.50 -1.48 12.61
C ASP A 128 7.24 0.03 12.56
N LEU A 129 6.00 0.40 12.84
CA LEU A 129 5.59 1.80 12.89
C LEU A 129 5.29 2.18 14.34
N ASP A 130 5.82 3.30 14.79
CA ASP A 130 5.35 3.92 16.03
C ASP A 130 3.91 4.47 15.88
N ALA A 131 3.30 4.86 16.99
CA ALA A 131 1.92 5.32 16.99
C ALA A 131 1.71 6.61 16.16
N GLU A 132 2.73 7.46 16.06
CA GLU A 132 2.68 8.69 15.26
C GLU A 132 2.72 8.38 13.77
N ALA A 133 3.69 7.57 13.31
CA ALA A 133 3.80 7.15 11.91
C ALA A 133 2.56 6.38 11.46
N GLN A 134 2.01 5.52 12.33
CA GLN A 134 0.79 4.76 12.03
C GLN A 134 -0.43 5.66 11.87
N SER A 135 -0.58 6.69 12.73
CA SER A 135 -1.72 7.61 12.69
C SER A 135 -1.61 8.66 11.58
N SER A 136 -0.41 9.22 11.39
CA SER A 136 -0.16 10.26 10.38
C SER A 136 0.00 9.69 8.97
N ARG A 137 0.35 8.39 8.85
CA ARG A 137 0.73 7.75 7.59
C ARG A 137 1.87 8.45 6.86
N THR A 138 2.71 9.10 7.63
CA THR A 138 3.98 9.67 7.18
C THR A 138 5.07 8.67 7.54
N ILE A 139 5.44 7.85 6.56
CA ILE A 139 6.33 6.71 6.76
C ILE A 139 7.53 6.87 5.85
N GLU A 140 8.72 6.82 6.43
CA GLU A 140 9.99 6.88 5.69
C GLU A 140 10.73 5.55 5.90
N PRO A 141 10.96 4.75 4.84
CA PRO A 141 11.73 3.52 4.96
C PRO A 141 13.22 3.84 5.15
N PRO A 142 14.01 2.90 5.69
CA PRO A 142 15.47 3.01 5.71
C PRO A 142 16.05 3.28 4.31
N ALA A 143 17.15 4.04 4.25
CA ALA A 143 17.78 4.50 3.00
C ALA A 143 18.56 3.36 2.31
N THR A 144 17.86 2.34 1.83
CA THR A 144 18.36 1.21 1.04
C THR A 144 17.56 1.08 -0.27
N LYS A 145 17.96 0.16 -1.14
CA LYS A 145 17.20 -0.19 -2.36
C LYS A 145 16.20 -1.32 -2.13
N ASP A 146 16.14 -1.88 -0.93
CA ASP A 146 15.24 -2.96 -0.55
C ASP A 146 13.82 -2.45 -0.28
N GLY A 147 12.87 -3.38 -0.16
CA GLY A 147 11.49 -3.09 0.22
C GLY A 147 11.26 -3.27 1.73
N TYR A 148 10.28 -2.54 2.26
CA TYR A 148 9.91 -2.59 3.67
C TYR A 148 8.42 -2.85 3.81
N TRP A 149 8.09 -4.01 4.41
CA TRP A 149 6.73 -4.37 4.73
C TRP A 149 6.28 -3.73 6.03
N LEU A 150 5.14 -3.06 6.03
CA LEU A 150 4.56 -2.38 7.20
C LEU A 150 3.87 -3.39 8.11
N THR A 151 4.51 -3.77 9.22
CA THR A 151 4.08 -4.85 10.11
C THR A 151 2.70 -4.66 10.78
N PRO A 152 2.20 -3.42 11.07
CA PRO A 152 0.89 -3.23 11.67
C PRO A 152 -0.30 -3.57 10.76
N PHE A 153 -0.05 -3.85 9.48
CA PHE A 153 -1.07 -4.17 8.48
C PHE A 153 -1.11 -5.67 8.16
N GLY A 154 -1.60 -6.04 6.97
CA GLY A 154 -1.73 -7.44 6.57
C GLY A 154 -0.42 -8.08 6.12
N VAL A 155 -0.48 -9.40 6.00
CA VAL A 155 0.52 -10.25 5.34
C VAL A 155 -0.09 -10.92 4.12
N PRO A 156 0.68 -11.27 3.07
CA PRO A 156 0.14 -11.95 1.89
C PRO A 156 -0.21 -13.41 2.19
N GLY A 157 -1.22 -13.94 1.52
CA GLY A 157 -1.58 -15.37 1.56
C GLY A 157 -2.99 -15.68 2.05
N LYS A 158 -3.35 -16.98 1.98
CA LYS A 158 -4.67 -17.48 2.34
C LYS A 158 -5.00 -17.17 3.81
N GLY A 159 -6.14 -16.55 4.03
CA GLY A 159 -6.61 -16.15 5.37
C GLY A 159 -6.19 -14.73 5.78
N SER A 160 -5.45 -14.01 4.95
CA SER A 160 -5.17 -12.60 5.22
C SER A 160 -6.44 -11.76 5.14
N GLY A 161 -6.79 -11.09 6.23
CA GLY A 161 -7.95 -10.20 6.33
C GLY A 161 -7.66 -8.74 5.99
N ASN A 162 -6.41 -8.39 5.64
CA ASN A 162 -6.00 -7.00 5.45
C ASN A 162 -5.08 -6.84 4.25
N THR A 163 -4.73 -5.61 3.92
CA THR A 163 -3.79 -5.22 2.87
C THR A 163 -2.34 -5.39 3.36
N THR A 164 -1.51 -5.96 2.50
CA THR A 164 -0.05 -5.99 2.67
C THR A 164 0.53 -4.74 2.01
N TYR A 165 1.18 -3.87 2.78
CA TYR A 165 1.86 -2.68 2.25
C TYR A 165 3.36 -2.89 2.24
N VAL A 166 3.98 -2.60 1.11
CA VAL A 166 5.44 -2.58 0.95
C VAL A 166 5.84 -1.22 0.41
N ILE A 167 6.78 -0.57 1.08
CA ILE A 167 7.29 0.73 0.70
C ILE A 167 8.79 0.66 0.40
N GLY A 168 9.29 1.57 -0.43
CA GLY A 168 10.72 1.69 -0.72
C GLY A 168 11.03 3.00 -1.43
N HIS A 169 12.32 3.35 -1.43
CA HIS A 169 12.80 4.58 -2.05
C HIS A 169 12.95 4.47 -3.56
N SER A 170 12.48 5.48 -4.29
CA SER A 170 13.04 5.80 -5.60
C SER A 170 14.35 6.58 -5.42
N TRP A 171 15.30 6.38 -6.33
CA TRP A 171 16.63 7.00 -6.29
C TRP A 171 16.81 7.90 -7.50
N GLU A 172 17.00 9.20 -7.24
CA GLU A 172 17.34 10.15 -8.29
C GLU A 172 18.77 9.95 -8.75
N GLY A 173 18.98 9.91 -10.08
CA GLY A 173 20.31 9.73 -10.67
C GLY A 173 20.94 8.34 -10.52
N ALA A 174 20.22 7.36 -10.00
CA ALA A 174 20.66 5.98 -9.89
C ALA A 174 19.53 5.00 -10.24
N ASP A 175 19.89 3.88 -10.85
CA ASP A 175 18.91 2.81 -11.06
C ASP A 175 18.58 2.11 -9.74
N ALA A 176 17.27 1.94 -9.48
CA ALA A 176 16.75 1.26 -8.31
C ALA A 176 15.40 0.59 -8.64
N PRO A 177 15.11 -0.59 -8.06
CA PRO A 177 13.88 -1.31 -8.37
C PRO A 177 12.61 -0.49 -8.20
N PHE A 178 12.49 0.30 -7.12
CA PHE A 178 11.33 1.14 -6.86
C PHE A 178 11.13 2.28 -7.86
N ASN A 179 12.15 2.67 -8.63
CA ASN A 179 12.00 3.62 -9.75
C ASN A 179 11.07 3.05 -10.82
N HIS A 180 11.15 1.74 -11.04
CA HIS A 180 10.47 1.04 -12.11
C HIS A 180 8.95 0.97 -11.88
N LEU A 181 8.47 1.15 -10.66
CA LEU A 181 7.03 1.28 -10.39
C LEU A 181 6.41 2.48 -11.10
N SER A 182 7.19 3.53 -11.37
CA SER A 182 6.75 4.72 -12.12
C SER A 182 6.89 4.59 -13.63
N SER A 183 7.86 3.80 -14.10
CA SER A 183 8.30 3.82 -15.50
C SER A 183 8.00 2.55 -16.30
N ALA A 184 7.84 1.41 -15.62
CA ALA A 184 7.75 0.11 -16.28
C ALA A 184 6.55 -0.74 -15.83
N ALA A 185 5.96 -0.47 -14.66
CA ALA A 185 4.81 -1.21 -14.18
C ALA A 185 3.58 -0.97 -15.07
N ALA A 186 2.79 -2.02 -15.32
CA ALA A 186 1.57 -1.96 -16.11
C ALA A 186 0.43 -2.77 -15.47
N VAL A 187 -0.83 -2.30 -15.69
CA VAL A 187 -2.02 -3.04 -15.27
C VAL A 187 -2.09 -4.38 -15.99
N GLY A 188 -2.38 -5.44 -15.24
CA GLY A 188 -2.41 -6.81 -15.72
C GLY A 188 -1.10 -7.58 -15.57
N ASP A 189 -0.03 -6.91 -15.18
CA ASP A 189 1.28 -7.55 -14.91
C ASP A 189 1.21 -8.51 -13.73
N HIS A 190 2.17 -9.43 -13.67
CA HIS A 190 2.31 -10.41 -12.60
C HIS A 190 3.42 -10.02 -11.62
N ILE A 191 3.12 -10.20 -10.34
CA ILE A 191 4.03 -10.00 -9.22
C ILE A 191 4.08 -11.30 -8.43
N GLU A 192 5.26 -11.78 -8.08
CA GLU A 192 5.46 -12.91 -7.18
C GLU A 192 5.90 -12.39 -5.81
N VAL A 193 5.20 -12.83 -4.78
CA VAL A 193 5.56 -12.54 -3.38
C VAL A 193 5.97 -13.84 -2.71
N GLU A 194 7.24 -13.93 -2.34
CA GLU A 194 7.80 -15.05 -1.62
C GLU A 194 7.63 -14.86 -0.11
N THR A 195 7.20 -15.91 0.55
CA THR A 195 7.04 -15.99 2.01
C THR A 195 7.62 -17.30 2.53
N ALA A 196 7.76 -17.46 3.83
CA ALA A 196 8.16 -18.73 4.43
C ALA A 196 7.13 -19.86 4.18
N ALA A 197 5.87 -19.52 3.85
CA ALA A 197 4.82 -20.50 3.56
C ALA A 197 4.74 -20.88 2.07
N GLY A 198 5.45 -20.19 1.19
CA GLY A 198 5.46 -20.39 -0.26
C GLY A 198 5.34 -19.08 -1.04
N THR A 199 5.26 -19.18 -2.35
CA THR A 199 5.13 -18.05 -3.27
C THR A 199 3.67 -17.82 -3.64
N ILE A 200 3.23 -16.56 -3.59
CA ILE A 200 1.89 -16.13 -3.95
C ILE A 200 2.00 -15.25 -5.20
N SER A 201 1.22 -15.59 -6.24
CA SER A 201 1.10 -14.79 -7.45
C SER A 201 0.05 -13.69 -7.26
N TYR A 202 0.38 -12.49 -7.70
CA TYR A 202 -0.49 -11.33 -7.74
C TYR A 202 -0.60 -10.80 -9.15
N ARG A 203 -1.74 -10.17 -9.45
CA ARG A 203 -1.95 -9.44 -10.71
C ARG A 203 -2.18 -7.98 -10.39
N VAL A 204 -1.48 -7.10 -11.11
CA VAL A 204 -1.64 -5.65 -10.97
C VAL A 204 -3.04 -5.25 -11.45
N ASP A 205 -3.79 -4.63 -10.55
CA ASP A 205 -5.13 -4.09 -10.79
C ASP A 205 -5.09 -2.62 -11.19
N SER A 206 -4.28 -1.84 -10.48
CA SER A 206 -4.20 -0.41 -10.75
C SER A 206 -2.83 0.19 -10.41
N ILE A 207 -2.49 1.27 -11.12
CA ILE A 207 -1.32 2.10 -10.88
C ILE A 207 -1.81 3.54 -10.80
N THR A 208 -1.61 4.16 -9.65
CA THR A 208 -2.14 5.51 -9.39
C THR A 208 -1.05 6.40 -8.82
N THR A 209 -1.04 7.66 -9.25
CA THR A 209 -0.15 8.68 -8.68
C THR A 209 -0.92 9.56 -7.71
N TYR A 210 -0.42 9.71 -6.50
CA TYR A 210 -1.01 10.55 -5.45
C TYR A 210 -0.09 11.73 -5.11
N LEU A 211 -0.68 12.89 -4.82
CA LEU A 211 0.05 13.92 -4.10
C LEU A 211 0.42 13.39 -2.71
N LYS A 212 1.63 13.61 -2.26
CA LYS A 212 2.09 13.14 -0.93
C LYS A 212 1.20 13.65 0.21
N SER A 213 0.71 14.87 0.11
CA SER A 213 -0.20 15.47 1.09
C SER A 213 -1.56 14.79 1.18
N GLY A 214 -2.03 14.15 0.08
CA GLY A 214 -3.34 13.50 0.00
C GLY A 214 -3.29 11.98 0.18
N LEU A 215 -2.12 11.35 0.06
CA LEU A 215 -2.00 9.90 0.13
C LEU A 215 -2.50 9.34 1.48
N LYS A 216 -2.19 10.02 2.57
CA LYS A 216 -2.57 9.62 3.94
C LYS A 216 -4.09 9.47 4.13
N ASP A 217 -4.89 10.26 3.42
CA ASP A 217 -6.35 10.30 3.53
C ASP A 217 -7.05 9.53 2.38
N SER A 218 -6.28 8.79 1.56
CA SER A 218 -6.81 8.06 0.42
C SER A 218 -7.32 6.66 0.79
N ALA A 219 -8.19 6.10 -0.06
CA ALA A 219 -8.69 4.73 0.04
C ALA A 219 -7.59 3.65 -0.11
N VAL A 220 -6.36 4.04 -0.43
CA VAL A 220 -5.21 3.12 -0.43
C VAL A 220 -5.07 2.43 0.93
N TRP A 221 -5.40 3.11 2.02
CA TRP A 221 -5.26 2.60 3.39
C TRP A 221 -6.47 1.81 3.90
N ASP A 222 -7.49 1.59 3.08
CA ASP A 222 -8.62 0.78 3.45
C ASP A 222 -8.20 -0.68 3.68
N MET A 223 -8.84 -1.32 4.67
CA MET A 223 -8.63 -2.73 4.96
C MET A 223 -9.28 -3.59 3.86
N VAL A 224 -8.46 -4.22 3.03
CA VAL A 224 -8.92 -5.10 1.96
C VAL A 224 -8.19 -6.45 2.07
N PRO A 225 -8.92 -7.57 2.19
CA PRO A 225 -8.32 -8.89 2.30
C PRO A 225 -7.39 -9.21 1.12
N ASN A 226 -6.22 -9.74 1.40
CA ASN A 226 -5.23 -10.20 0.44
C ASN A 226 -4.76 -9.18 -0.62
N ARG A 227 -5.07 -7.90 -0.46
CA ARG A 227 -4.55 -6.85 -1.35
C ARG A 227 -3.06 -6.64 -1.09
N LEU A 228 -2.27 -6.53 -2.16
CA LEU A 228 -0.88 -6.07 -2.13
C LEU A 228 -0.83 -4.62 -2.63
N VAL A 229 -0.10 -3.77 -1.92
CA VAL A 229 0.13 -2.37 -2.31
C VAL A 229 1.62 -2.06 -2.22
N LEU A 230 2.22 -1.66 -3.35
CA LEU A 230 3.60 -1.18 -3.42
C LEU A 230 3.58 0.34 -3.54
N ILE A 231 4.35 1.04 -2.70
CA ILE A 231 4.39 2.51 -2.67
C ILE A 231 5.83 3.00 -2.78
N SER A 232 6.06 3.97 -3.66
CA SER A 232 7.34 4.67 -3.80
C SER A 232 7.14 6.14 -4.14
N CYS A 233 8.22 6.91 -4.15
CA CYS A 233 8.19 8.24 -4.74
C CYS A 233 8.00 8.13 -6.27
N TYR A 234 7.20 9.03 -6.85
CA TYR A 234 7.04 9.10 -8.30
C TYR A 234 8.29 9.74 -8.93
N THR A 235 8.96 9.04 -9.83
CA THR A 235 10.30 9.43 -10.32
C THR A 235 10.35 10.78 -11.04
N GLU A 236 9.26 11.20 -11.70
CA GLU A 236 9.19 12.49 -12.39
C GLU A 236 8.87 13.66 -11.44
N ASP A 237 8.35 13.38 -10.23
CA ASP A 237 8.06 14.37 -9.20
C ASP A 237 8.26 13.74 -7.80
N PRO A 238 9.52 13.40 -7.44
CA PRO A 238 9.79 12.62 -6.21
C PRO A 238 9.53 13.40 -4.93
N TRP A 239 9.42 14.72 -5.01
CA TRP A 239 9.14 15.57 -3.85
C TRP A 239 7.64 15.80 -3.63
N GLY A 240 6.85 15.81 -4.71
CA GLY A 240 5.41 16.11 -4.67
C GLY A 240 4.51 14.90 -4.68
N LYS A 241 4.95 13.78 -5.27
CA LYS A 241 4.06 12.65 -5.56
C LYS A 241 4.62 11.30 -5.15
N ASN A 242 3.70 10.36 -4.91
CA ASN A 242 3.98 8.93 -4.79
C ASN A 242 3.31 8.17 -5.93
N VAL A 243 3.95 7.11 -6.41
CA VAL A 243 3.33 6.06 -7.21
C VAL A 243 2.85 4.95 -6.30
N VAL A 244 1.67 4.42 -6.59
CA VAL A 244 1.04 3.30 -5.87
C VAL A 244 0.62 2.26 -6.87
N VAL A 245 1.13 1.05 -6.73
CA VAL A 245 0.73 -0.15 -7.48
C VAL A 245 -0.14 -1.00 -6.57
N THR A 246 -1.36 -1.30 -7.00
CA THR A 246 -2.29 -2.17 -6.28
C THR A 246 -2.43 -3.48 -7.04
N ALA A 247 -2.37 -4.60 -6.34
CA ALA A 247 -2.49 -5.94 -6.94
C ALA A 247 -3.32 -6.87 -6.04
N TYR A 248 -3.93 -7.87 -6.67
CA TYR A 248 -4.71 -8.92 -6.01
C TYR A 248 -4.17 -10.30 -6.37
N PRO A 249 -4.39 -11.32 -5.51
CA PRO A 249 -3.98 -12.67 -5.81
C PRO A 249 -4.53 -13.14 -7.17
N ALA A 250 -3.69 -13.81 -7.93
CA ALA A 250 -4.01 -14.40 -9.21
C ALA A 250 -3.64 -15.89 -9.21
N ASP A 251 -4.25 -16.65 -10.10
CA ASP A 251 -3.85 -18.03 -10.31
C ASP A 251 -2.39 -18.06 -10.79
N PRO A 252 -1.58 -19.01 -10.29
CA PRO A 252 -0.23 -19.23 -10.80
C PRO A 252 -0.27 -19.53 -12.31
N GLN A 253 0.63 -18.92 -13.06
CA GLN A 253 0.77 -19.17 -14.50
C GLN A 253 1.75 -20.29 -14.77
#